data_be2048e6b9d0ce0adf3253de1ec8d77c
#
_entry.id   be2048e6b9d0ce0adf3253de1ec8d77c
#
_cell.length_a   1.000
_cell.length_b   1.000
_cell.length_c   1.000
_cell.angle_alpha   90.00
_cell.angle_beta   90.00
_cell.angle_gamma   90.00
#
_symmetry.space_group_name_H-M   'P 1'
#
loop_
_entity.id
_entity.type
_entity.pdbx_description
1 polymer ?
#
loop_
_entity_poly.entity_id
_entity_poly.type
_entity_poly.pdbx_seq_one_letter_code
_entity_poly.pdbx_strand_id
1 'polypeptide(L)'
;MLNRFVKFTFVCIALSSTSLWSGPYEAEQAGMSQERLDRIAPALSKYVTTGRIPGLITAIARKGKVVHFETQGFADVENSIPLKRDSLFRIYSMSKPITGVALMILIEEGKVRLSDPVSLYIPEFATTEVLVVNEDDSTSLEKIKRPITIRDLATHTSGIAYSFTANKPLQKIYSENKLSPYFFIDNLETSAVDGAIVVSSQKAFADICSFSSALASKAPLMHQPGEKYTYSMGMDVLGCVIERASGQTFDVFLEERIFKPLGMNDTSFNLPKNKADRFTNLYFFPGDIGRLIPGMANNIPKDKLMLLMDHRDTSPYLDTATVFDGGSGLVSSTEDYLKFAQMLLNGGKLGESRIISRKSVELFSRNHLGKEITDGDGFPEGMGFGITVGVTTDAGLTGQHGSDGSYYWGGAASTIFWVDPKEELVAVAMTQLMASPWPLRTEFTTLVYQAIDD
;
A
#
# COMPACT_ATOMS: atom_id res chain seq x y z
N MET A 1 -17.67 -42.69 55.48
CA MET A 1 -17.94 -42.08 54.20
C MET A 1 -16.78 -41.12 53.84
N LEU A 2 -15.88 -41.59 53.01
CA LEU A 2 -14.62 -40.85 52.67
C LEU A 2 -14.84 -40.10 51.36
N ASN A 3 -14.89 -38.76 51.42
CA ASN A 3 -14.94 -37.87 50.23
C ASN A 3 -13.53 -37.73 49.66
N ARG A 4 -13.30 -38.33 48.49
CA ARG A 4 -12.10 -38.09 47.69
C ARG A 4 -12.31 -36.85 46.82
N PHE A 5 -11.62 -35.74 47.14
CA PHE A 5 -11.46 -34.60 46.25
C PHE A 5 -10.41 -34.93 45.17
N VAL A 6 -10.87 -35.01 43.91
CA VAL A 6 -9.99 -35.09 42.75
C VAL A 6 -9.57 -33.67 42.39
N LYS A 7 -8.29 -33.30 42.58
CA LYS A 7 -7.70 -32.05 42.08
C LYS A 7 -7.41 -32.21 40.61
N PHE A 8 -8.15 -31.50 39.75
CA PHE A 8 -7.77 -31.28 38.36
C PHE A 8 -6.67 -30.22 38.30
N THR A 9 -5.45 -30.62 37.95
CA THR A 9 -4.36 -29.73 37.64
C THR A 9 -4.50 -29.33 36.18
N PHE A 10 -4.93 -28.09 35.90
CA PHE A 10 -4.87 -27.51 34.57
C PHE A 10 -3.40 -27.25 34.26
N VAL A 11 -2.83 -28.04 33.36
CA VAL A 11 -1.55 -27.74 32.71
C VAL A 11 -1.83 -26.72 31.59
N CYS A 12 -1.58 -25.44 31.87
CA CYS A 12 -1.48 -24.43 30.82
C CYS A 12 -0.24 -24.74 29.98
N ILE A 13 -0.43 -25.41 28.85
CA ILE A 13 0.58 -25.48 27.82
C ILE A 13 0.62 -24.08 27.20
N ALA A 14 1.60 -23.27 27.60
CA ALA A 14 1.96 -22.06 26.88
C ALA A 14 2.47 -22.51 25.49
N LEU A 15 1.61 -22.40 24.49
CA LEU A 15 2.03 -22.45 23.08
C LEU A 15 2.97 -21.27 22.85
N SER A 16 4.27 -21.50 23.01
CA SER A 16 5.27 -20.60 22.49
C SER A 16 5.02 -20.52 20.98
N SER A 17 4.55 -19.36 20.52
CA SER A 17 4.54 -19.01 19.11
C SER A 17 6.00 -18.95 18.65
N THR A 18 6.56 -20.09 18.27
CA THR A 18 7.80 -20.11 17.49
C THR A 18 7.50 -19.35 16.20
N SER A 19 8.16 -18.22 16.02
CA SER A 19 8.14 -17.46 14.80
C SER A 19 8.45 -18.45 13.66
N LEU A 20 7.54 -18.63 12.72
CA LEU A 20 7.69 -19.48 11.53
C LEU A 20 8.92 -19.11 10.68
N TRP A 21 9.66 -18.09 11.09
CA TRP A 21 10.68 -17.36 10.33
C TRP A 21 12.04 -17.24 11.05
N SER A 22 12.29 -17.98 12.14
CA SER A 22 13.49 -17.83 12.99
C SER A 22 14.54 -18.93 12.84
N GLY A 23 14.66 -19.54 11.66
CA GLY A 23 15.72 -20.52 11.35
C GLY A 23 16.82 -19.94 10.45
N PRO A 24 17.97 -20.62 10.32
CA PRO A 24 18.93 -20.30 9.28
C PRO A 24 18.25 -20.42 7.92
N TYR A 25 18.53 -19.47 7.03
CA TYR A 25 17.97 -19.46 5.68
C TYR A 25 18.57 -20.64 4.88
N GLU A 26 17.69 -21.50 4.37
CA GLU A 26 18.09 -22.67 3.57
C GLU A 26 17.73 -22.43 2.11
N ALA A 27 18.48 -21.55 1.46
CA ALA A 27 18.22 -21.08 0.09
C ALA A 27 18.15 -22.24 -0.89
N GLU A 28 19.09 -23.19 -0.82
CA GLU A 28 19.16 -24.34 -1.73
C GLU A 28 17.94 -25.25 -1.60
N GLN A 29 17.40 -25.43 -0.39
CA GLN A 29 16.16 -26.19 -0.18
C GLN A 29 14.92 -25.51 -0.78
N ALA A 30 14.99 -24.20 -1.01
CA ALA A 30 13.98 -23.44 -1.71
C ALA A 30 14.29 -23.27 -3.21
N GLY A 31 15.32 -23.93 -3.74
CA GLY A 31 15.75 -23.81 -5.14
C GLY A 31 16.34 -22.43 -5.46
N MET A 32 17.04 -21.83 -4.49
CA MET A 32 17.75 -20.55 -4.68
C MET A 32 19.24 -20.71 -4.33
N SER A 33 20.09 -20.04 -5.10
CA SER A 33 21.52 -20.00 -4.84
C SER A 33 21.85 -18.99 -3.74
N GLN A 34 22.42 -19.45 -2.62
CA GLN A 34 22.89 -18.57 -1.56
C GLN A 34 23.95 -17.60 -2.06
N GLU A 35 24.92 -18.05 -2.87
CA GLU A 35 25.93 -17.19 -3.48
C GLU A 35 25.32 -16.00 -4.24
N ARG A 36 24.20 -16.24 -4.97
CA ARG A 36 23.53 -15.21 -5.74
C ARG A 36 22.65 -14.31 -4.87
N LEU A 37 22.03 -14.85 -3.81
CA LEU A 37 21.31 -14.05 -2.81
C LEU A 37 22.27 -13.10 -2.08
N ASP A 38 23.50 -13.55 -1.78
CA ASP A 38 24.53 -12.73 -1.11
C ASP A 38 24.98 -11.52 -1.95
N ARG A 39 24.65 -11.46 -3.24
CA ARG A 39 24.90 -10.30 -4.11
C ARG A 39 23.90 -9.15 -3.86
N ILE A 40 22.74 -9.41 -3.26
CA ILE A 40 21.67 -8.41 -3.09
C ILE A 40 22.13 -7.26 -2.20
N ALA A 41 22.60 -7.57 -0.99
CA ALA A 41 22.99 -6.55 -0.02
C ALA A 41 24.16 -5.68 -0.53
N PRO A 42 25.28 -6.20 -1.08
CA PRO A 42 26.35 -5.39 -1.65
C PRO A 42 25.89 -4.54 -2.86
N ALA A 43 25.07 -5.11 -3.76
CA ALA A 43 24.61 -4.38 -4.93
C ALA A 43 23.72 -3.19 -4.57
N LEU A 44 22.87 -3.31 -3.55
CA LEU A 44 21.95 -2.26 -3.12
C LEU A 44 22.56 -1.29 -2.11
N SER A 45 23.69 -1.67 -1.45
CA SER A 45 24.37 -0.82 -0.46
C SER A 45 24.81 0.53 -1.03
N LYS A 46 25.05 0.62 -2.34
CA LYS A 46 25.38 1.87 -3.03
C LYS A 46 24.35 2.97 -2.82
N TYR A 47 23.06 2.62 -2.69
CA TYR A 47 21.99 3.61 -2.46
C TYR A 47 22.09 4.25 -1.08
N VAL A 48 22.43 3.45 -0.07
CA VAL A 48 22.62 3.91 1.32
C VAL A 48 23.94 4.66 1.45
N THR A 49 25.05 4.07 1.00
CA THR A 49 26.40 4.64 1.18
C THR A 49 26.63 5.94 0.43
N THR A 50 25.88 6.19 -0.65
CA THR A 50 25.90 7.46 -1.40
C THR A 50 24.83 8.46 -0.95
N GLY A 51 24.09 8.17 0.12
CA GLY A 51 23.04 9.05 0.64
C GLY A 51 21.82 9.21 -0.28
N ARG A 52 21.58 8.25 -1.16
CA ARG A 52 20.42 8.25 -2.09
C ARG A 52 19.13 7.80 -1.42
N ILE A 53 19.23 6.90 -0.43
CA ILE A 53 18.12 6.48 0.43
C ILE A 53 18.62 6.42 1.88
N PRO A 54 17.74 6.60 2.90
CA PRO A 54 18.15 6.59 4.29
C PRO A 54 18.60 5.20 4.77
N GLY A 55 17.91 4.19 4.32
CA GLY A 55 18.15 2.78 4.65
C GLY A 55 17.19 1.88 3.90
N LEU A 56 17.43 0.58 3.98
CA LEU A 56 16.71 -0.44 3.23
C LEU A 56 16.61 -1.73 4.03
N ILE A 57 15.41 -2.33 4.07
CA ILE A 57 15.22 -3.73 4.47
C ILE A 57 14.69 -4.49 3.26
N THR A 58 15.30 -5.61 2.94
CA THR A 58 14.86 -6.54 1.89
C THR A 58 14.57 -7.91 2.49
N ALA A 59 13.45 -8.53 2.08
CA ALA A 59 13.06 -9.86 2.52
C ALA A 59 12.52 -10.66 1.34
N ILE A 60 12.87 -11.95 1.28
CA ILE A 60 12.46 -12.88 0.23
C ILE A 60 12.04 -14.19 0.90
N ALA A 61 10.89 -14.72 0.50
CA ALA A 61 10.51 -16.09 0.80
C ALA A 61 10.16 -16.85 -0.48
N ARG A 62 10.60 -18.09 -0.58
CA ARG A 62 10.30 -19.00 -1.70
C ARG A 62 9.94 -20.37 -1.17
N LYS A 63 8.91 -21.00 -1.76
CA LYS A 63 8.39 -22.32 -1.34
C LYS A 63 8.09 -22.36 0.15
N GLY A 64 7.55 -21.24 0.70
CA GLY A 64 7.19 -21.08 2.12
C GLY A 64 8.36 -20.91 3.10
N LYS A 65 9.60 -20.75 2.61
CA LYS A 65 10.80 -20.53 3.44
C LYS A 65 11.36 -19.13 3.22
N VAL A 66 11.68 -18.40 4.29
CA VAL A 66 12.47 -17.16 4.18
C VAL A 66 13.90 -17.55 3.80
N VAL A 67 14.36 -17.00 2.69
CA VAL A 67 15.70 -17.28 2.12
C VAL A 67 16.64 -16.08 2.21
N HIS A 68 16.07 -14.89 2.46
CA HIS A 68 16.82 -13.64 2.57
C HIS A 68 16.10 -12.67 3.48
N PHE A 69 16.81 -12.01 4.37
CA PHE A 69 16.31 -10.88 5.17
C PHE A 69 17.50 -10.01 5.61
N GLU A 70 17.70 -8.87 4.96
CA GLU A 70 18.82 -7.98 5.17
C GLU A 70 18.38 -6.57 5.52
N THR A 71 19.16 -5.92 6.40
CA THR A 71 18.90 -4.57 6.89
C THR A 71 20.14 -3.71 6.73
N GLN A 72 20.00 -2.53 6.11
CA GLN A 72 21.09 -1.61 5.81
C GLN A 72 20.68 -0.16 6.09
N GLY A 73 21.61 0.66 6.60
CA GLY A 73 21.43 2.10 6.79
C GLY A 73 20.65 2.47 8.04
N PHE A 74 19.92 3.57 7.99
CA PHE A 74 19.42 4.27 9.16
C PHE A 74 17.90 4.41 9.15
N ALA A 75 17.30 4.35 10.33
CA ALA A 75 15.93 4.76 10.61
C ALA A 75 15.84 6.29 10.75
N ASP A 76 16.93 6.91 11.20
CA ASP A 76 17.10 8.34 11.37
C ASP A 76 18.55 8.68 10.98
N VAL A 77 18.72 9.37 9.87
CA VAL A 77 20.05 9.69 9.30
C VAL A 77 20.72 10.78 10.14
N GLU A 78 19.95 11.77 10.57
CA GLU A 78 20.46 12.93 11.34
C GLU A 78 21.08 12.50 12.66
N ASN A 79 20.45 11.55 13.35
CA ASN A 79 20.90 11.04 14.65
C ASN A 79 21.67 9.72 14.53
N SER A 80 21.95 9.24 13.30
CA SER A 80 22.65 7.97 13.03
C SER A 80 21.99 6.77 13.73
N ILE A 81 20.66 6.76 13.86
CA ILE A 81 19.92 5.63 14.44
C ILE A 81 19.80 4.54 13.38
N PRO A 82 20.37 3.35 13.58
CA PRO A 82 20.35 2.32 12.57
C PRO A 82 18.96 1.72 12.37
N LEU A 83 18.66 1.28 11.14
CA LEU A 83 17.53 0.40 10.89
C LEU A 83 17.71 -0.91 11.67
N LYS A 84 16.60 -1.44 12.17
CA LYS A 84 16.53 -2.76 12.79
C LYS A 84 15.55 -3.63 12.02
N ARG A 85 15.66 -4.94 12.17
CA ARG A 85 14.76 -5.92 11.53
C ARG A 85 13.27 -5.61 11.76
N ASP A 86 12.96 -5.09 12.95
CA ASP A 86 11.62 -4.76 13.41
C ASP A 86 11.25 -3.28 13.24
N SER A 87 12.02 -2.50 12.47
CA SER A 87 11.70 -1.11 12.14
C SER A 87 10.36 -0.97 11.44
N LEU A 88 9.68 0.14 11.72
CA LEU A 88 8.32 0.43 11.23
C LEU A 88 8.36 1.49 10.14
N PHE A 89 7.58 1.26 9.10
CA PHE A 89 7.57 2.06 7.88
C PHE A 89 6.17 2.57 7.55
N ARG A 90 6.05 3.80 7.06
CA ARG A 90 4.86 4.25 6.34
C ARG A 90 4.81 3.49 5.02
N ILE A 91 3.81 2.64 4.83
CA ILE A 91 3.73 1.80 3.63
C ILE A 91 2.93 2.44 2.50
N TYR A 92 2.28 3.58 2.78
CA TYR A 92 1.50 4.31 1.78
C TYR A 92 0.63 3.38 0.92
N SER A 93 0.78 3.45 -0.42
CA SER A 93 -0.06 2.69 -1.34
C SER A 93 0.05 1.18 -1.23
N MET A 94 1.00 0.64 -0.46
CA MET A 94 0.96 -0.78 -0.07
C MET A 94 -0.19 -1.09 0.92
N SER A 95 -0.92 -0.08 1.42
CA SER A 95 -2.21 -0.26 2.12
C SER A 95 -3.30 -0.80 1.20
N LYS A 96 -3.29 -0.43 -0.10
CA LYS A 96 -4.33 -0.81 -1.06
C LYS A 96 -4.59 -2.31 -1.20
N PRO A 97 -3.56 -3.18 -1.30
CA PRO A 97 -3.77 -4.62 -1.34
C PRO A 97 -4.46 -5.17 -0.08
N ILE A 98 -4.17 -4.59 1.09
CA ILE A 98 -4.81 -4.96 2.36
C ILE A 98 -6.30 -4.57 2.32
N THR A 99 -6.61 -3.35 1.86
CA THR A 99 -7.99 -2.89 1.62
C THR A 99 -8.72 -3.80 0.62
N GLY A 100 -8.02 -4.24 -0.43
CA GLY A 100 -8.55 -5.17 -1.41
C GLY A 100 -8.90 -6.53 -0.81
N VAL A 101 -8.05 -7.07 0.06
CA VAL A 101 -8.35 -8.32 0.80
C VAL A 101 -9.54 -8.13 1.74
N ALA A 102 -9.64 -7.00 2.43
CA ALA A 102 -10.81 -6.67 3.26
C ALA A 102 -12.11 -6.64 2.43
N LEU A 103 -12.07 -6.04 1.23
CA LEU A 103 -13.20 -6.09 0.29
C LEU A 103 -13.53 -7.53 -0.10
N MET A 104 -12.52 -8.37 -0.41
CA MET A 104 -12.73 -9.77 -0.79
C MET A 104 -13.39 -10.60 0.33
N ILE A 105 -13.08 -10.33 1.61
CA ILE A 105 -13.76 -10.94 2.74
C ILE A 105 -15.28 -10.66 2.69
N LEU A 106 -15.67 -9.40 2.49
CA LEU A 106 -17.08 -9.01 2.42
C LEU A 106 -17.79 -9.57 1.17
N ILE A 107 -17.06 -9.74 0.08
CA ILE A 107 -17.59 -10.41 -1.13
C ILE A 107 -17.87 -11.89 -0.84
N GLU A 108 -16.97 -12.60 -0.16
CA GLU A 108 -17.19 -14.00 0.25
C GLU A 108 -18.37 -14.15 1.21
N GLU A 109 -18.57 -13.16 2.08
CA GLU A 109 -19.71 -13.12 3.00
C GLU A 109 -21.04 -12.73 2.31
N GLY A 110 -21.01 -12.40 1.02
CA GLY A 110 -22.20 -11.98 0.26
C GLY A 110 -22.74 -10.61 0.63
N LYS A 111 -21.96 -9.80 1.37
CA LYS A 111 -22.35 -8.45 1.82
C LYS A 111 -22.10 -7.38 0.77
N VAL A 112 -21.14 -7.62 -0.13
CA VAL A 112 -20.74 -6.69 -1.21
C VAL A 112 -20.57 -7.49 -2.49
N ARG A 113 -20.92 -6.88 -3.64
CA ARG A 113 -20.61 -7.42 -4.97
C ARG A 113 -19.79 -6.42 -5.76
N LEU A 114 -18.89 -6.90 -6.61
CA LEU A 114 -18.11 -6.04 -7.50
C LEU A 114 -19.00 -5.19 -8.44
N SER A 115 -20.20 -5.68 -8.76
CA SER A 115 -21.17 -4.99 -9.60
C SER A 115 -22.09 -4.01 -8.84
N ASP A 116 -22.05 -4.00 -7.51
CA ASP A 116 -22.91 -3.11 -6.73
C ASP A 116 -22.54 -1.65 -7.04
N PRO A 117 -23.53 -0.77 -7.24
CA PRO A 117 -23.28 0.66 -7.33
C PRO A 117 -22.79 1.19 -5.98
N VAL A 118 -21.76 2.03 -6.00
CA VAL A 118 -21.19 2.67 -4.79
C VAL A 118 -22.26 3.43 -4.01
N SER A 119 -23.26 3.97 -4.70
CA SER A 119 -24.39 4.70 -4.10
C SER A 119 -25.28 3.85 -3.19
N LEU A 120 -25.19 2.53 -3.20
CA LEU A 120 -25.83 1.67 -2.19
C LEU A 120 -25.23 1.87 -0.80
N TYR A 121 -23.94 2.18 -0.74
CA TYR A 121 -23.19 2.37 0.50
C TYR A 121 -22.97 3.86 0.81
N ILE A 122 -22.79 4.69 -0.21
CA ILE A 122 -22.53 6.14 -0.13
C ILE A 122 -23.48 6.84 -1.08
N PRO A 123 -24.70 7.21 -0.62
CA PRO A 123 -25.78 7.71 -1.48
C PRO A 123 -25.42 8.92 -2.34
N GLU A 124 -24.48 9.74 -1.88
CA GLU A 124 -24.02 10.95 -2.58
C GLU A 124 -23.44 10.64 -3.97
N PHE A 125 -22.89 9.43 -4.19
CA PHE A 125 -22.42 9.00 -5.51
C PHE A 125 -23.52 8.77 -6.54
N ALA A 126 -24.81 8.80 -6.14
CA ALA A 126 -25.92 8.68 -7.10
C ALA A 126 -26.06 9.90 -8.02
N THR A 127 -25.59 11.06 -7.60
CA THR A 127 -25.75 12.34 -8.30
C THR A 127 -24.42 12.92 -8.81
N THR A 128 -23.34 12.15 -8.75
CA THR A 128 -22.04 12.58 -9.24
C THR A 128 -22.07 12.79 -10.76
N GLU A 129 -21.37 13.82 -11.23
CA GLU A 129 -21.24 14.19 -12.64
C GLU A 129 -19.78 14.08 -13.11
N VAL A 130 -19.55 14.18 -14.41
CA VAL A 130 -18.22 14.18 -15.03
C VAL A 130 -17.84 15.59 -15.44
N LEU A 131 -16.63 16.00 -15.12
CA LEU A 131 -16.05 17.27 -15.56
C LEU A 131 -15.53 17.14 -16.99
N VAL A 132 -16.12 17.87 -17.90
CA VAL A 132 -15.66 17.99 -19.29
C VAL A 132 -14.84 19.27 -19.42
N VAL A 133 -13.63 19.16 -19.96
CA VAL A 133 -12.80 20.30 -20.34
C VAL A 133 -12.92 20.46 -21.84
N ASN A 134 -13.46 21.59 -22.29
CA ASN A 134 -13.67 21.91 -23.70
C ASN A 134 -12.38 22.40 -24.37
N GLU A 135 -12.37 22.47 -25.69
CA GLU A 135 -11.21 22.92 -26.47
C GLU A 135 -10.79 24.39 -26.18
N ASP A 136 -11.71 25.21 -25.70
CA ASP A 136 -11.47 26.60 -25.30
C ASP A 136 -11.09 26.75 -23.80
N ASP A 137 -10.69 25.66 -23.14
CA ASP A 137 -10.39 25.57 -21.71
C ASP A 137 -11.60 25.87 -20.79
N SER A 138 -12.80 26.06 -21.31
CA SER A 138 -14.02 26.14 -20.51
C SER A 138 -14.39 24.76 -19.93
N THR A 139 -15.13 24.74 -18.84
CA THR A 139 -15.57 23.49 -18.22
C THR A 139 -17.08 23.40 -18.19
N SER A 140 -17.58 22.17 -18.38
CA SER A 140 -18.99 21.83 -18.22
C SER A 140 -19.14 20.52 -17.43
N LEU A 141 -20.35 20.25 -16.97
CA LEU A 141 -20.66 18.99 -16.29
C LEU A 141 -21.61 18.17 -17.16
N GLU A 142 -21.35 16.87 -17.22
CA GLU A 142 -22.26 15.91 -17.84
C GLU A 142 -22.62 14.79 -16.87
N LYS A 143 -23.82 14.20 -17.07
CA LYS A 143 -24.26 13.07 -16.26
C LYS A 143 -23.42 11.83 -16.52
N ILE A 144 -23.23 11.02 -15.49
CA ILE A 144 -22.63 9.68 -15.64
C ILE A 144 -23.52 8.81 -16.53
N LYS A 145 -22.91 8.05 -17.46
CA LYS A 145 -23.60 7.11 -18.35
C LYS A 145 -24.10 5.86 -17.62
N ARG A 146 -23.45 5.49 -16.53
CA ARG A 146 -23.81 4.40 -15.62
C ARG A 146 -23.34 4.69 -14.20
N PRO A 147 -23.90 4.05 -13.16
CA PRO A 147 -23.40 4.17 -11.81
C PRO A 147 -21.94 3.71 -11.70
N ILE A 148 -21.20 4.35 -10.79
CA ILE A 148 -19.88 3.88 -10.36
C ILE A 148 -20.09 2.58 -9.58
N THR A 149 -19.34 1.52 -9.91
CA THR A 149 -19.40 0.24 -9.22
C THR A 149 -18.26 0.06 -8.24
N ILE A 150 -18.40 -0.89 -7.31
CA ILE A 150 -17.31 -1.31 -6.40
C ILE A 150 -16.07 -1.77 -7.20
N ARG A 151 -16.28 -2.45 -8.35
CA ARG A 151 -15.18 -2.81 -9.26
C ARG A 151 -14.43 -1.57 -9.75
N ASP A 152 -15.14 -0.53 -10.17
CA ASP A 152 -14.51 0.70 -10.67
C ASP A 152 -13.65 1.40 -9.63
N LEU A 153 -14.04 1.38 -8.35
CA LEU A 153 -13.19 1.85 -7.27
C LEU A 153 -11.93 0.98 -7.14
N ALA A 154 -12.11 -0.34 -7.06
CA ALA A 154 -11.04 -1.30 -6.82
C ALA A 154 -10.02 -1.42 -7.97
N THR A 155 -10.38 -0.97 -9.18
CA THR A 155 -9.55 -1.05 -10.39
C THR A 155 -9.11 0.31 -10.93
N HIS A 156 -9.35 1.40 -10.19
CA HIS A 156 -9.03 2.77 -10.62
C HIS A 156 -9.70 3.19 -11.94
N THR A 157 -10.91 2.71 -12.20
CA THR A 157 -11.69 3.07 -13.40
C THR A 157 -12.93 3.89 -13.08
N SER A 158 -13.07 4.38 -11.84
CA SER A 158 -14.24 5.12 -11.38
C SER A 158 -14.38 6.55 -11.95
N GLY A 159 -13.28 7.13 -12.43
CA GLY A 159 -13.19 8.55 -12.78
C GLY A 159 -12.83 9.46 -11.60
N ILE A 160 -12.78 8.95 -10.37
CA ILE A 160 -12.16 9.64 -9.24
C ILE A 160 -10.65 9.74 -9.53
N ALA A 161 -9.99 10.80 -9.05
CA ALA A 161 -8.54 11.00 -9.20
C ALA A 161 -7.89 11.28 -7.83
N TYR A 162 -6.55 11.24 -7.78
CA TYR A 162 -5.78 11.99 -6.80
C TYR A 162 -5.51 13.40 -7.33
N SER A 163 -5.15 14.35 -6.48
CA SER A 163 -4.76 15.71 -6.94
C SER A 163 -3.63 15.67 -7.98
N PHE A 164 -2.62 14.80 -7.80
CA PHE A 164 -1.49 14.67 -8.74
C PHE A 164 -1.82 13.91 -10.04
N THR A 165 -2.98 13.25 -10.14
CA THR A 165 -3.47 12.61 -11.37
C THR A 165 -4.61 13.36 -12.02
N ALA A 166 -5.21 14.32 -11.32
CA ALA A 166 -6.32 15.14 -11.81
C ALA A 166 -5.84 16.20 -12.83
N ASN A 167 -6.74 16.61 -13.72
CA ASN A 167 -6.54 17.79 -14.54
C ASN A 167 -6.61 19.07 -13.69
N LYS A 168 -6.08 20.19 -14.21
CA LYS A 168 -6.01 21.46 -13.48
C LYS A 168 -7.33 21.96 -12.89
N PRO A 169 -8.48 21.94 -13.61
CA PRO A 169 -9.76 22.34 -13.04
C PRO A 169 -10.17 21.47 -11.84
N LEU A 170 -9.97 20.16 -11.92
CA LEU A 170 -10.30 19.23 -10.82
C LEU A 170 -9.34 19.37 -9.64
N GLN A 171 -8.03 19.62 -9.88
CA GLN A 171 -7.07 19.95 -8.83
C GLN A 171 -7.50 21.15 -8.02
N LYS A 172 -8.01 22.21 -8.69
CA LYS A 172 -8.54 23.41 -8.05
C LYS A 172 -9.72 23.08 -7.14
N ILE A 173 -10.68 22.28 -7.63
CA ILE A 173 -11.83 21.83 -6.85
C ILE A 173 -11.39 21.05 -5.60
N TYR A 174 -10.43 20.12 -5.75
CA TYR A 174 -9.89 19.34 -4.63
C TYR A 174 -9.24 20.24 -3.58
N SER A 175 -8.41 21.17 -4.01
CA SER A 175 -7.72 22.12 -3.11
C SER A 175 -8.70 23.04 -2.37
N GLU A 176 -9.65 23.67 -3.07
CA GLU A 176 -10.62 24.59 -2.49
C GLU A 176 -11.54 23.90 -1.46
N ASN A 177 -11.83 22.62 -1.66
CA ASN A 177 -12.68 21.82 -0.78
C ASN A 177 -11.89 20.93 0.19
N LYS A 178 -10.55 20.98 0.21
CA LYS A 178 -9.65 20.17 1.05
C LYS A 178 -9.94 18.66 0.91
N LEU A 179 -10.22 18.21 -0.32
CA LEU A 179 -10.59 16.82 -0.60
C LEU A 179 -9.36 15.93 -0.72
N SER A 180 -8.76 15.64 0.42
CA SER A 180 -7.60 14.73 0.51
C SER A 180 -7.69 13.92 1.81
N PRO A 181 -7.32 12.61 1.80
CA PRO A 181 -7.30 11.79 2.99
C PRO A 181 -6.24 12.28 4.00
N TYR A 182 -6.44 11.98 5.29
CA TYR A 182 -5.67 12.52 6.41
C TYR A 182 -4.15 12.34 6.30
N PHE A 183 -3.67 11.19 5.81
CA PHE A 183 -2.24 10.90 5.67
C PHE A 183 -1.67 11.25 4.30
N PHE A 184 -2.45 11.86 3.44
CA PHE A 184 -1.99 12.22 2.11
C PHE A 184 -1.33 13.60 2.10
N ILE A 185 -0.35 13.77 1.22
CA ILE A 185 0.57 14.91 1.12
C ILE A 185 -0.16 16.27 0.97
N ASP A 186 -1.34 16.28 0.35
CA ASP A 186 -2.10 17.50 0.06
C ASP A 186 -2.66 18.22 1.30
N ASN A 187 -2.70 17.55 2.45
CA ASN A 187 -3.13 18.15 3.72
C ASN A 187 -1.97 18.73 4.54
N LEU A 188 -0.76 18.76 3.96
CA LEU A 188 0.43 19.23 4.65
C LEU A 188 0.50 20.75 4.64
N GLU A 189 0.41 21.38 5.82
CA GLU A 189 0.91 22.73 5.99
C GLU A 189 2.45 22.66 6.00
N THR A 190 3.07 23.11 4.90
CA THR A 190 4.52 23.17 4.81
C THR A 190 5.02 24.46 5.44
N SER A 191 5.59 24.39 6.61
CA SER A 191 6.45 25.44 7.15
C SER A 191 7.91 24.98 7.08
N ALA A 192 8.76 25.75 6.44
CA ALA A 192 10.20 25.51 6.48
C ALA A 192 10.74 26.10 7.81
N VAL A 193 11.05 25.24 8.75
CA VAL A 193 11.82 25.61 9.94
C VAL A 193 13.19 24.95 9.78
N ASP A 194 14.25 25.76 9.71
CA ASP A 194 15.65 25.33 9.58
C ASP A 194 15.92 24.35 8.41
N GLY A 195 15.18 24.48 7.29
CA GLY A 195 15.33 23.63 6.11
C GLY A 195 14.65 22.27 6.20
N ALA A 196 13.98 21.97 7.31
CA ALA A 196 13.08 20.82 7.44
C ALA A 196 11.65 21.23 7.07
N ILE A 197 10.96 20.35 6.36
CA ILE A 197 9.53 20.53 6.10
C ILE A 197 8.77 19.97 7.29
N VAL A 198 8.09 20.84 8.04
CA VAL A 198 7.19 20.40 9.11
C VAL A 198 5.86 20.01 8.47
N VAL A 199 5.55 18.72 8.59
CA VAL A 199 4.28 18.16 8.15
C VAL A 199 3.27 18.31 9.27
N SER A 200 2.30 19.24 9.12
CA SER A 200 1.14 19.28 9.99
C SER A 200 -0.09 18.72 9.27
N SER A 201 -0.77 17.76 9.89
CA SER A 201 -2.01 17.22 9.34
C SER A 201 -3.20 18.04 9.82
N GLN A 202 -3.93 18.71 8.92
CA GLN A 202 -5.25 19.25 9.27
C GLN A 202 -6.29 18.12 9.21
N LYS A 203 -7.02 17.89 10.33
CA LYS A 203 -8.17 16.98 10.37
C LYS A 203 -9.36 17.66 9.67
N ALA A 204 -9.40 17.56 8.33
CA ALA A 204 -10.48 18.16 7.55
C ALA A 204 -11.81 17.37 7.68
N PHE A 205 -11.73 16.08 8.02
CA PHE A 205 -12.87 15.17 8.10
C PHE A 205 -12.88 14.40 9.42
N ALA A 206 -14.09 14.07 9.92
CA ALA A 206 -14.26 13.33 11.16
C ALA A 206 -13.87 11.85 11.00
N ASP A 207 -14.16 11.25 9.85
CA ASP A 207 -13.91 9.84 9.51
C ASP A 207 -13.82 9.65 8.00
N ILE A 208 -13.51 8.43 7.57
CA ILE A 208 -13.36 8.09 6.15
C ILE A 208 -14.69 8.20 5.38
N CYS A 209 -15.83 8.00 6.03
CA CYS A 209 -17.12 8.12 5.38
C CYS A 209 -17.53 9.58 5.17
N SER A 210 -17.23 10.47 6.09
CA SER A 210 -17.44 11.93 5.91
C SER A 210 -16.54 12.48 4.79
N PHE A 211 -15.30 12.01 4.66
CA PHE A 211 -14.44 12.30 3.51
C PHE A 211 -15.09 11.80 2.19
N SER A 212 -15.50 10.53 2.15
CA SER A 212 -16.07 9.91 0.94
C SER A 212 -17.36 10.60 0.49
N SER A 213 -18.24 10.99 1.43
CA SER A 213 -19.45 11.75 1.16
C SER A 213 -19.14 13.16 0.64
N ALA A 214 -18.13 13.83 1.21
CA ALA A 214 -17.70 15.14 0.73
C ALA A 214 -17.09 15.08 -0.67
N LEU A 215 -16.27 14.04 -0.95
CA LEU A 215 -15.70 13.80 -2.27
C LEU A 215 -16.81 13.64 -3.32
N ALA A 216 -17.79 12.78 -3.05
CA ALA A 216 -18.90 12.52 -3.95
C ALA A 216 -19.79 13.76 -4.22
N SER A 217 -20.00 14.60 -3.18
CA SER A 217 -20.88 15.77 -3.28
C SER A 217 -20.23 17.00 -3.90
N LYS A 218 -18.89 17.14 -3.80
CA LYS A 218 -18.19 18.37 -4.15
C LYS A 218 -17.30 18.26 -5.37
N ALA A 219 -16.89 17.05 -5.75
CA ALA A 219 -15.99 16.83 -6.86
C ALA A 219 -16.63 15.99 -7.97
N PRO A 220 -16.63 16.49 -9.21
CA PRO A 220 -16.98 15.68 -10.37
C PRO A 220 -15.90 14.64 -10.66
N LEU A 221 -16.26 13.65 -11.48
CA LEU A 221 -15.32 12.67 -12.01
C LEU A 221 -14.49 13.25 -13.14
N MET A 222 -13.29 12.73 -13.33
CA MET A 222 -12.37 13.14 -14.42
C MET A 222 -12.76 12.53 -15.78
N HIS A 223 -13.48 11.39 -15.78
CA HIS A 223 -13.99 10.69 -16.96
C HIS A 223 -15.17 9.80 -16.57
N GLN A 224 -15.88 9.28 -17.56
CA GLN A 224 -16.98 8.35 -17.35
C GLN A 224 -16.50 7.06 -16.63
N PRO A 225 -17.29 6.50 -15.70
CA PRO A 225 -16.98 5.25 -15.03
C PRO A 225 -16.73 4.11 -16.01
N GLY A 226 -15.57 3.45 -15.87
CA GLY A 226 -15.14 2.30 -16.68
C GLY A 226 -14.48 2.62 -18.01
N GLU A 227 -14.37 3.89 -18.41
CA GLU A 227 -13.80 4.25 -19.71
C GLU A 227 -12.27 4.36 -19.71
N LYS A 228 -11.66 4.74 -18.57
CA LYS A 228 -10.19 4.95 -18.46
C LYS A 228 -9.68 4.48 -17.10
N TYR A 229 -8.40 4.13 -17.07
CA TYR A 229 -7.66 3.95 -15.84
C TYR A 229 -7.12 5.32 -15.37
N THR A 230 -7.47 5.70 -14.14
CA THR A 230 -6.90 6.86 -13.45
C THR A 230 -6.62 6.50 -12.01
N TYR A 231 -5.34 6.44 -11.64
CA TYR A 231 -4.92 6.15 -10.28
C TYR A 231 -5.57 7.14 -9.30
N SER A 232 -6.23 6.64 -8.25
CA SER A 232 -7.26 7.40 -7.55
C SER A 232 -7.40 7.11 -6.06
N MET A 233 -8.16 7.97 -5.38
CA MET A 233 -8.66 7.79 -4.01
C MET A 233 -9.81 6.75 -3.91
N GLY A 234 -9.98 5.90 -4.92
CA GLY A 234 -11.02 4.86 -4.91
C GLY A 234 -10.90 3.89 -3.73
N MET A 235 -9.68 3.62 -3.25
CA MET A 235 -9.45 2.73 -2.10
C MET A 235 -9.84 3.38 -0.77
N ASP A 236 -9.77 4.71 -0.69
CA ASP A 236 -10.23 5.47 0.47
C ASP A 236 -11.75 5.39 0.57
N VAL A 237 -12.43 5.54 -0.57
CA VAL A 237 -13.88 5.31 -0.69
C VAL A 237 -14.27 3.88 -0.36
N LEU A 238 -13.43 2.87 -0.74
CA LEU A 238 -13.64 1.47 -0.35
C LEU A 238 -13.53 1.28 1.17
N GLY A 239 -12.69 2.04 1.88
CA GLY A 239 -12.65 2.03 3.34
C GLY A 239 -14.02 2.33 3.95
N CYS A 240 -14.72 3.38 3.47
CA CYS A 240 -16.09 3.67 3.90
C CYS A 240 -17.09 2.58 3.50
N VAL A 241 -16.97 2.01 2.29
CA VAL A 241 -17.83 0.88 1.88
C VAL A 241 -17.66 -0.31 2.83
N ILE A 242 -16.43 -0.62 3.23
CA ILE A 242 -16.12 -1.71 4.17
C ILE A 242 -16.75 -1.41 5.53
N GLU A 243 -16.62 -0.20 6.07
CA GLU A 243 -17.27 0.19 7.32
C GLU A 243 -18.79 -0.02 7.27
N ARG A 244 -19.44 0.50 6.26
CA ARG A 244 -20.90 0.44 6.12
C ARG A 244 -21.42 -0.98 5.87
N ALA A 245 -20.68 -1.79 5.12
CA ALA A 245 -21.07 -3.18 4.84
C ALA A 245 -20.79 -4.13 6.01
N SER A 246 -19.75 -3.86 6.82
CA SER A 246 -19.39 -4.68 7.97
C SER A 246 -20.08 -4.26 9.25
N GLY A 247 -20.41 -2.98 9.42
CA GLY A 247 -20.87 -2.37 10.66
C GLY A 247 -19.78 -2.13 11.69
N GLN A 248 -18.50 -2.23 11.29
CA GLN A 248 -17.31 -1.98 12.12
C GLN A 248 -16.53 -0.80 11.53
N THR A 249 -15.76 -0.08 12.35
CA THR A 249 -14.77 0.88 11.85
C THR A 249 -13.70 0.15 11.06
N PHE A 250 -13.11 0.82 10.06
CA PHE A 250 -12.22 0.16 9.13
C PHE A 250 -10.95 -0.40 9.80
N ASP A 251 -10.41 0.31 10.77
CA ASP A 251 -9.27 -0.14 11.58
C ASP A 251 -9.58 -1.40 12.38
N VAL A 252 -10.74 -1.47 13.04
CA VAL A 252 -11.20 -2.64 13.80
C VAL A 252 -11.42 -3.82 12.85
N PHE A 253 -12.03 -3.58 11.69
CA PHE A 253 -12.24 -4.63 10.69
C PHE A 253 -10.91 -5.24 10.23
N LEU A 254 -9.91 -4.42 9.88
CA LEU A 254 -8.59 -4.89 9.47
C LEU A 254 -7.88 -5.66 10.59
N GLU A 255 -7.91 -5.11 11.81
CA GLU A 255 -7.30 -5.73 12.98
C GLU A 255 -7.87 -7.12 13.24
N GLU A 256 -9.20 -7.27 13.30
CA GLU A 256 -9.85 -8.53 13.65
C GLU A 256 -9.82 -9.56 12.53
N ARG A 257 -9.93 -9.10 11.27
CA ARG A 257 -10.13 -10.00 10.14
C ARG A 257 -8.85 -10.35 9.38
N ILE A 258 -7.80 -9.52 9.52
CA ILE A 258 -6.54 -9.68 8.77
C ILE A 258 -5.35 -9.69 9.72
N PHE A 259 -5.14 -8.64 10.52
CA PHE A 259 -3.89 -8.49 11.26
C PHE A 259 -3.72 -9.52 12.38
N LYS A 260 -4.68 -9.64 13.28
CA LYS A 260 -4.63 -10.64 14.35
C LYS A 260 -4.51 -12.08 13.83
N PRO A 261 -5.35 -12.54 12.87
CA PRO A 261 -5.24 -13.90 12.37
C PRO A 261 -3.91 -14.21 11.69
N LEU A 262 -3.25 -13.22 11.09
CA LEU A 262 -1.93 -13.38 10.45
C LEU A 262 -0.75 -13.11 11.41
N GLY A 263 -1.01 -12.65 12.62
CA GLY A 263 0.03 -12.22 13.55
C GLY A 263 0.82 -11.01 13.06
N MET A 264 0.13 -10.07 12.37
CA MET A 264 0.68 -8.80 11.88
C MET A 264 0.57 -7.74 12.99
N ASN A 265 1.33 -7.93 14.07
CA ASN A 265 1.20 -7.13 15.29
C ASN A 265 1.75 -5.70 15.17
N ASP A 266 2.43 -5.40 14.09
CA ASP A 266 3.11 -4.12 13.81
C ASP A 266 2.47 -3.35 12.64
N THR A 267 1.25 -3.75 12.24
CA THR A 267 0.51 -3.10 11.16
C THR A 267 -0.73 -2.40 11.72
N SER A 268 -0.85 -1.08 11.49
CA SER A 268 -1.97 -0.28 12.00
C SER A 268 -2.03 1.10 11.34
N PHE A 269 -3.15 1.82 11.50
CA PHE A 269 -3.27 3.24 11.12
C PHE A 269 -2.60 4.17 12.14
N ASN A 270 -2.60 3.78 13.40
CA ASN A 270 -2.01 4.54 14.50
C ASN A 270 -0.79 3.80 15.03
N LEU A 271 0.29 4.52 15.21
CA LEU A 271 1.48 3.96 15.83
C LEU A 271 1.37 4.05 17.36
N PRO A 272 1.27 2.90 18.07
CA PRO A 272 1.27 2.91 19.52
C PRO A 272 2.54 3.54 20.10
N LYS A 273 2.43 4.39 21.12
CA LYS A 273 3.56 5.11 21.72
C LYS A 273 4.71 4.21 22.16
N ASN A 274 4.42 2.99 22.60
CA ASN A 274 5.43 2.00 23.00
C ASN A 274 6.18 1.37 21.82
N LYS A 275 5.84 1.73 20.59
CA LYS A 275 6.52 1.30 19.35
C LYS A 275 7.19 2.48 18.61
N ALA A 276 7.06 3.70 19.12
CA ALA A 276 7.57 4.90 18.46
C ALA A 276 9.09 4.89 18.24
N ASP A 277 9.84 4.24 19.13
CA ASP A 277 11.30 4.07 19.01
C ASP A 277 11.74 3.18 17.82
N ARG A 278 10.82 2.41 17.25
CA ARG A 278 11.04 1.58 16.06
C ARG A 278 10.64 2.29 14.76
N PHE A 279 9.98 3.45 14.84
CA PHE A 279 9.51 4.19 13.67
C PHE A 279 10.66 4.86 12.94
N THR A 280 10.54 5.00 11.62
CA THR A 280 11.56 5.58 10.75
C THR A 280 11.23 7.03 10.40
N ASN A 281 12.23 7.87 10.19
CA ASN A 281 12.06 9.17 9.54
C ASN A 281 11.63 8.96 8.07
N LEU A 282 10.84 9.89 7.55
CA LEU A 282 10.49 9.96 6.13
C LEU A 282 11.30 11.05 5.46
N TYR A 283 11.85 10.73 4.31
CA TYR A 283 12.62 11.64 3.47
C TYR A 283 11.97 11.81 2.10
N PHE A 284 12.38 12.82 1.37
CA PHE A 284 11.98 13.02 -0.03
C PHE A 284 13.16 13.43 -0.90
N PHE A 285 13.08 13.14 -2.19
CA PHE A 285 14.04 13.61 -3.18
C PHE A 285 13.62 14.98 -3.69
N PRO A 286 14.42 16.05 -3.49
CA PRO A 286 14.04 17.43 -3.83
C PRO A 286 13.84 17.66 -5.32
N GLY A 287 14.55 16.91 -6.17
CA GLY A 287 14.52 17.09 -7.61
C GLY A 287 13.17 16.81 -8.28
N ASP A 288 12.33 15.96 -7.67
CA ASP A 288 11.05 15.52 -8.28
C ASP A 288 9.82 15.75 -7.36
N ILE A 289 10.02 16.36 -6.20
CA ILE A 289 8.91 16.53 -5.21
C ILE A 289 7.77 17.39 -5.75
N GLY A 290 8.07 18.34 -6.61
CA GLY A 290 7.06 19.22 -7.23
C GLY A 290 6.02 18.46 -8.08
N ARG A 291 6.34 17.25 -8.55
CA ARG A 291 5.39 16.36 -9.23
C ARG A 291 4.35 15.79 -8.26
N LEU A 292 4.76 15.47 -7.04
CA LEU A 292 3.87 14.93 -6.01
C LEU A 292 3.17 16.03 -5.22
N ILE A 293 3.86 17.17 -4.99
CA ILE A 293 3.33 18.31 -4.25
C ILE A 293 3.51 19.57 -5.10
N PRO A 294 2.53 19.91 -5.95
CA PRO A 294 2.56 21.13 -6.74
C PRO A 294 2.74 22.38 -5.87
N GLY A 295 3.65 23.27 -6.25
CA GLY A 295 3.96 24.50 -5.51
C GLY A 295 5.11 24.39 -4.50
N MET A 296 5.53 23.19 -4.13
CA MET A 296 6.65 22.97 -3.19
C MET A 296 8.03 23.20 -3.80
N ALA A 297 8.15 23.17 -5.14
CA ALA A 297 9.42 23.16 -5.85
C ALA A 297 10.25 24.45 -5.78
N ASN A 298 9.69 25.58 -5.33
CA ASN A 298 10.30 26.91 -5.54
C ASN A 298 11.34 27.31 -4.49
N ASN A 299 11.37 26.67 -3.30
CA ASN A 299 12.23 27.07 -2.18
C ASN A 299 13.07 25.93 -1.58
N ILE A 300 13.24 24.81 -2.30
CA ILE A 300 13.92 23.64 -1.78
C ILE A 300 15.33 23.53 -2.38
N PRO A 301 16.37 23.24 -1.55
CA PRO A 301 17.72 22.96 -2.05
C PRO A 301 17.72 21.75 -3.01
N LYS A 302 18.04 21.97 -4.29
CA LYS A 302 18.04 20.91 -5.31
C LYS A 302 19.36 20.14 -5.38
N ASP A 303 20.37 20.58 -4.66
CA ASP A 303 21.69 19.96 -4.57
C ASP A 303 21.74 18.77 -3.57
N LYS A 304 20.70 18.61 -2.76
CA LYS A 304 20.57 17.50 -1.83
C LYS A 304 19.96 16.27 -2.50
N LEU A 305 20.40 15.07 -2.12
CA LEU A 305 19.86 13.81 -2.60
C LEU A 305 18.60 13.39 -1.82
N MET A 306 18.49 13.83 -0.57
CA MET A 306 17.29 13.66 0.25
C MET A 306 17.20 14.76 1.32
N LEU A 307 15.97 15.08 1.69
CA LEU A 307 15.64 15.99 2.78
C LEU A 307 14.60 15.33 3.69
N LEU A 308 14.67 15.64 4.98
CA LEU A 308 13.69 15.18 5.97
C LEU A 308 12.31 15.76 5.64
N MET A 309 11.29 14.92 5.64
CA MET A 309 9.91 15.29 5.37
C MET A 309 9.04 15.14 6.62
N ASP A 310 9.16 14.02 7.34
CA ASP A 310 8.38 13.73 8.55
C ASP A 310 9.26 13.03 9.57
N HIS A 311 9.47 13.71 10.71
CA HIS A 311 10.31 13.20 11.79
C HIS A 311 9.54 12.17 12.62
N ARG A 312 10.20 11.06 12.96
CA ARG A 312 9.62 9.93 13.67
C ARG A 312 8.95 10.29 14.99
N ASP A 313 9.51 11.25 15.73
CA ASP A 313 9.04 11.61 17.08
C ASP A 313 7.90 12.64 17.08
N THR A 314 7.65 13.30 15.95
CA THR A 314 6.60 14.32 15.78
C THR A 314 5.60 13.97 14.67
N SER A 315 5.69 12.75 14.17
CA SER A 315 4.84 12.28 13.08
C SER A 315 3.36 12.26 13.44
N PRO A 316 2.47 12.66 12.53
CA PRO A 316 1.02 12.55 12.74
C PRO A 316 0.53 11.10 12.95
N TYR A 317 1.32 10.11 12.61
CA TYR A 317 1.03 8.68 12.91
C TYR A 317 1.08 8.34 14.40
N LEU A 318 1.68 9.22 15.24
CA LEU A 318 1.68 9.09 16.71
C LEU A 318 0.39 9.60 17.35
N ASP A 319 -0.40 10.39 16.62
CA ASP A 319 -1.69 10.89 17.03
C ASP A 319 -2.79 9.84 16.79
N THR A 320 -3.95 10.05 17.40
CA THR A 320 -5.11 9.23 17.12
C THR A 320 -5.72 9.62 15.77
N ALA A 321 -5.55 8.78 14.75
CA ALA A 321 -6.23 8.93 13.48
C ALA A 321 -7.72 8.63 13.65
N THR A 322 -8.55 9.38 12.93
CA THR A 322 -10.00 9.16 12.83
C THR A 322 -10.40 8.87 11.38
N VAL A 323 -9.61 9.34 10.42
CA VAL A 323 -9.78 9.03 8.99
C VAL A 323 -8.86 7.86 8.65
N PHE A 324 -9.42 6.68 8.55
CA PHE A 324 -8.68 5.45 8.23
C PHE A 324 -8.56 5.30 6.71
N ASP A 325 -7.52 5.91 6.15
CA ASP A 325 -7.25 5.97 4.72
C ASP A 325 -6.88 4.59 4.15
N GLY A 326 -7.78 3.99 3.39
CA GLY A 326 -7.59 2.68 2.76
C GLY A 326 -6.57 2.68 1.62
N GLY A 327 -6.24 3.84 1.10
CA GLY A 327 -5.29 4.02 0.01
C GLY A 327 -3.84 4.17 0.45
N SER A 328 -3.57 4.68 1.68
CA SER A 328 -2.19 5.04 2.07
C SER A 328 -1.91 5.08 3.58
N GLY A 329 -2.91 4.88 4.43
CA GLY A 329 -2.83 5.23 5.84
C GLY A 329 -2.07 4.27 6.76
N LEU A 330 -1.62 3.10 6.31
CA LEU A 330 -1.03 2.10 7.18
C LEU A 330 0.47 2.30 7.42
N VAL A 331 0.87 1.98 8.65
CA VAL A 331 2.24 1.65 9.04
C VAL A 331 2.37 0.14 9.12
N SER A 332 3.54 -0.41 8.79
CA SER A 332 3.83 -1.84 8.89
C SER A 332 5.32 -2.10 9.09
N SER A 333 5.67 -3.34 9.47
CA SER A 333 7.02 -3.88 9.40
C SER A 333 7.23 -4.72 8.14
N THR A 334 8.48 -4.96 7.77
CA THR A 334 8.82 -5.84 6.64
C THR A 334 8.33 -7.27 6.90
N GLU A 335 8.44 -7.75 8.15
CA GLU A 335 8.00 -9.10 8.51
C GLU A 335 6.47 -9.27 8.41
N ASP A 336 5.70 -8.29 8.90
CA ASP A 336 4.24 -8.35 8.82
C ASP A 336 3.76 -8.33 7.37
N TYR A 337 4.37 -7.47 6.54
CA TYR A 337 4.00 -7.42 5.13
C TYR A 337 4.40 -8.70 4.36
N LEU A 338 5.51 -9.33 4.75
CA LEU A 338 5.92 -10.64 4.21
C LEU A 338 4.90 -11.73 4.55
N LYS A 339 4.35 -11.74 5.80
CA LYS A 339 3.26 -12.65 6.21
C LYS A 339 2.01 -12.45 5.35
N PHE A 340 1.63 -11.18 5.09
CA PHE A 340 0.50 -10.85 4.22
C PHE A 340 0.72 -11.34 2.79
N ALA A 341 1.88 -11.08 2.22
CA ALA A 341 2.24 -11.54 0.87
C ALA A 341 2.28 -13.09 0.78
N GLN A 342 2.81 -13.76 1.80
CA GLN A 342 2.83 -15.23 1.86
C GLN A 342 1.42 -15.81 2.00
N MET A 343 0.53 -15.17 2.76
CA MET A 343 -0.88 -15.55 2.83
C MET A 343 -1.52 -15.52 1.45
N LEU A 344 -1.26 -14.48 0.66
CA LEU A 344 -1.75 -14.38 -0.72
C LEU A 344 -1.16 -15.48 -1.61
N LEU A 345 0.16 -15.71 -1.55
CA LEU A 345 0.81 -16.79 -2.30
C LEU A 345 0.20 -18.16 -2.00
N ASN A 346 -0.11 -18.42 -0.73
CA ASN A 346 -0.71 -19.68 -0.26
C ASN A 346 -2.23 -19.76 -0.54
N GLY A 347 -2.77 -18.95 -1.44
CA GLY A 347 -4.18 -18.97 -1.79
C GLY A 347 -5.10 -18.58 -0.62
N GLY A 348 -4.70 -17.54 0.14
CA GLY A 348 -5.50 -16.94 1.20
C GLY A 348 -5.35 -17.56 2.58
N LYS A 349 -4.28 -18.34 2.82
CA LYS A 349 -4.02 -19.03 4.10
C LYS A 349 -2.57 -18.83 4.56
N LEU A 350 -2.36 -18.61 5.86
CA LEU A 350 -1.04 -18.66 6.50
C LEU A 350 -1.13 -19.49 7.79
N GLY A 351 -0.34 -20.56 7.89
CA GLY A 351 -0.48 -21.54 8.96
C GLY A 351 -1.92 -22.09 9.01
N GLU A 352 -2.57 -22.03 10.17
CA GLU A 352 -3.97 -22.45 10.32
C GLU A 352 -4.99 -21.34 9.98
N SER A 353 -4.54 -20.09 9.84
CA SER A 353 -5.41 -18.94 9.58
C SER A 353 -5.76 -18.82 8.10
N ARG A 354 -7.04 -18.96 7.78
CA ARG A 354 -7.59 -18.67 6.45
C ARG A 354 -8.28 -17.30 6.44
N ILE A 355 -7.80 -16.40 5.62
CA ILE A 355 -8.33 -15.05 5.49
C ILE A 355 -9.39 -14.97 4.38
N ILE A 356 -9.05 -15.51 3.21
CA ILE A 356 -9.96 -15.62 2.05
C ILE A 356 -9.74 -16.98 1.35
N SER A 357 -10.67 -17.36 0.49
CA SER A 357 -10.55 -18.59 -0.29
C SER A 357 -9.50 -18.47 -1.40
N ARG A 358 -9.00 -19.62 -1.87
CA ARG A 358 -8.11 -19.65 -3.04
C ARG A 358 -8.76 -18.99 -4.26
N LYS A 359 -10.07 -19.19 -4.46
CA LYS A 359 -10.81 -18.59 -5.58
C LYS A 359 -10.92 -17.07 -5.47
N SER A 360 -10.98 -16.54 -4.27
CA SER A 360 -10.93 -15.10 -4.05
C SER A 360 -9.54 -14.52 -4.32
N VAL A 361 -8.47 -15.23 -3.99
CA VAL A 361 -7.11 -14.81 -4.38
C VAL A 361 -6.96 -14.83 -5.91
N GLU A 362 -7.46 -15.86 -6.59
CA GLU A 362 -7.45 -15.92 -8.05
C GLU A 362 -8.24 -14.77 -8.69
N LEU A 363 -9.39 -14.42 -8.12
CA LEU A 363 -10.18 -13.28 -8.58
C LEU A 363 -9.45 -11.95 -8.29
N PHE A 364 -8.85 -11.82 -7.10
CA PHE A 364 -8.08 -10.65 -6.67
C PHE A 364 -6.92 -10.33 -7.61
N SER A 365 -6.17 -11.34 -8.05
CA SER A 365 -4.94 -11.21 -8.84
C SER A 365 -5.13 -11.32 -10.36
N ARG A 366 -6.37 -11.45 -10.86
CA ARG A 366 -6.63 -11.42 -12.31
C ARG A 366 -6.69 -9.99 -12.83
N ASN A 367 -6.33 -9.82 -14.11
CA ASN A 367 -6.59 -8.56 -14.79
C ASN A 367 -8.12 -8.32 -14.92
N HIS A 368 -8.60 -7.19 -14.44
CA HIS A 368 -9.98 -6.72 -14.51
C HIS A 368 -10.20 -5.62 -15.54
N LEU A 369 -9.14 -5.11 -16.16
CA LEU A 369 -9.23 -4.07 -17.17
C LEU A 369 -9.58 -4.65 -18.54
N GLY A 370 -10.45 -3.99 -19.27
CA GLY A 370 -10.74 -4.29 -20.66
C GLY A 370 -9.56 -3.92 -21.58
N LYS A 371 -9.51 -4.53 -22.76
CA LYS A 371 -8.46 -4.24 -23.76
C LYS A 371 -8.46 -2.77 -24.19
N GLU A 372 -9.62 -2.15 -24.27
CA GLU A 372 -9.76 -0.72 -24.57
C GLU A 372 -9.03 0.20 -23.61
N ILE A 373 -8.76 -0.27 -22.38
CA ILE A 373 -7.97 0.46 -21.37
C ILE A 373 -6.50 0.05 -21.43
N THR A 374 -6.20 -1.26 -21.52
CA THR A 374 -4.82 -1.77 -21.50
C THR A 374 -4.07 -1.52 -22.80
N ASP A 375 -4.77 -1.47 -23.93
CA ASP A 375 -4.21 -1.14 -25.24
C ASP A 375 -4.25 0.38 -25.52
N GLY A 376 -4.80 1.18 -24.57
CA GLY A 376 -4.88 2.63 -24.66
C GLY A 376 -3.57 3.34 -24.35
N ASP A 377 -3.48 4.60 -24.80
CA ASP A 377 -2.30 5.45 -24.56
C ASP A 377 -2.00 5.61 -23.05
N GLY A 378 -0.77 5.31 -22.67
CA GLY A 378 -0.24 5.55 -21.33
C GLY A 378 -0.44 4.42 -20.32
N PHE A 379 -1.06 3.29 -20.69
CA PHE A 379 -1.05 2.10 -19.84
C PHE A 379 0.19 1.24 -20.20
N PRO A 380 0.95 0.72 -19.19
CA PRO A 380 2.18 -0.01 -19.49
C PRO A 380 1.92 -1.33 -20.22
N GLU A 381 2.66 -1.60 -21.30
CA GLU A 381 2.59 -2.85 -22.04
C GLU A 381 2.89 -4.06 -21.16
N GLY A 382 2.22 -5.18 -21.40
CA GLY A 382 2.37 -6.41 -20.62
C GLY A 382 1.81 -6.34 -19.19
N MET A 383 1.11 -5.25 -18.87
CA MET A 383 0.53 -5.04 -17.55
C MET A 383 -1.00 -5.07 -17.58
N GLY A 384 -1.59 -5.40 -16.46
CA GLY A 384 -3.01 -5.30 -16.16
C GLY A 384 -3.22 -4.81 -14.73
N PHE A 385 -4.47 -4.77 -14.30
CA PHE A 385 -4.80 -4.38 -12.93
C PHE A 385 -5.85 -5.33 -12.35
N GLY A 386 -5.53 -5.89 -11.18
CA GLY A 386 -6.41 -6.75 -10.39
C GLY A 386 -7.29 -5.93 -9.44
N ILE A 387 -7.75 -6.57 -8.39
CA ILE A 387 -8.39 -5.87 -7.26
C ILE A 387 -7.27 -5.25 -6.42
N THR A 388 -7.02 -3.94 -6.61
CA THR A 388 -6.05 -3.11 -5.87
C THR A 388 -4.56 -3.45 -6.08
N VAL A 389 -4.21 -4.29 -7.04
CA VAL A 389 -2.83 -4.69 -7.36
C VAL A 389 -2.56 -4.61 -8.86
N GLY A 390 -1.33 -4.27 -9.24
CA GLY A 390 -0.84 -4.44 -10.61
C GLY A 390 -0.62 -5.92 -10.89
N VAL A 391 -0.89 -6.35 -12.12
CA VAL A 391 -0.74 -7.74 -12.57
C VAL A 391 0.12 -7.78 -13.82
N THR A 392 1.11 -8.66 -13.86
CA THR A 392 1.87 -8.97 -15.08
C THR A 392 1.02 -9.88 -15.97
N THR A 393 0.61 -9.40 -17.13
CA THR A 393 -0.17 -10.19 -18.11
C THR A 393 0.73 -10.81 -19.17
N ASP A 394 1.86 -10.18 -19.47
CA ASP A 394 2.91 -10.67 -20.37
C ASP A 394 4.26 -10.13 -19.90
N ALA A 395 5.05 -10.98 -19.26
CA ALA A 395 6.36 -10.63 -18.72
C ALA A 395 7.36 -10.19 -19.81
N GLY A 396 7.24 -10.75 -21.02
CA GLY A 396 8.08 -10.38 -22.17
C GLY A 396 7.89 -8.92 -22.58
N LEU A 397 6.65 -8.46 -22.62
CA LEU A 397 6.33 -7.07 -22.98
C LEU A 397 6.73 -6.07 -21.88
N THR A 398 6.73 -6.47 -20.60
CA THR A 398 7.18 -5.58 -19.51
C THR A 398 8.68 -5.27 -19.57
N GLY A 399 9.48 -6.13 -20.21
CA GLY A 399 10.94 -6.04 -20.22
C GLY A 399 11.59 -6.24 -18.84
N GLN A 400 10.86 -6.83 -17.88
CA GLN A 400 11.35 -7.10 -16.53
C GLN A 400 11.29 -8.60 -16.22
N HIS A 401 12.14 -9.03 -15.28
CA HIS A 401 12.06 -10.39 -14.75
C HIS A 401 10.75 -10.60 -14.01
N GLY A 402 10.21 -11.79 -14.08
CA GLY A 402 8.96 -12.20 -13.45
C GLY A 402 8.19 -13.18 -14.31
N SER A 403 7.04 -13.60 -13.83
CA SER A 403 6.15 -14.52 -14.51
C SER A 403 4.83 -13.87 -14.85
N ASP A 404 4.21 -14.34 -15.96
CA ASP A 404 2.81 -14.03 -16.23
C ASP A 404 1.94 -14.49 -15.06
N GLY A 405 1.06 -13.63 -14.60
CA GLY A 405 0.23 -13.84 -13.42
C GLY A 405 0.88 -13.42 -12.09
N SER A 406 2.13 -12.94 -12.08
CA SER A 406 2.67 -12.26 -10.91
C SER A 406 1.93 -10.96 -10.65
N TYR A 407 1.82 -10.57 -9.38
CA TYR A 407 1.13 -9.34 -9.00
C TYR A 407 1.88 -8.61 -7.89
N TYR A 408 1.75 -7.30 -7.88
CA TYR A 408 2.57 -6.44 -7.06
C TYR A 408 1.89 -5.11 -6.75
N TRP A 409 2.44 -4.39 -5.80
CA TRP A 409 2.20 -2.96 -5.63
C TRP A 409 3.36 -2.31 -4.89
N GLY A 410 3.36 -0.97 -4.85
CA GLY A 410 4.41 -0.23 -4.16
C GLY A 410 3.84 1.00 -3.44
N GLY A 411 4.59 1.50 -2.45
CA GLY A 411 4.27 2.72 -1.72
C GLY A 411 5.02 3.95 -2.22
N ALA A 412 4.48 5.13 -1.97
CA ALA A 412 5.08 6.40 -2.37
C ALA A 412 6.49 6.64 -1.76
N ALA A 413 6.75 6.08 -0.58
CA ALA A 413 8.07 6.10 0.06
C ALA A 413 9.06 5.05 -0.50
N SER A 414 8.85 4.57 -1.73
CA SER A 414 9.68 3.61 -2.46
C SER A 414 9.65 2.19 -1.90
N THR A 415 8.67 1.86 -1.08
CA THR A 415 8.40 0.48 -0.67
C THR A 415 7.83 -0.33 -1.84
N ILE A 416 8.04 -1.65 -1.85
CA ILE A 416 7.49 -2.57 -2.86
C ILE A 416 7.29 -3.96 -2.26
N PHE A 417 6.28 -4.67 -2.77
CA PHE A 417 6.17 -6.12 -2.66
C PHE A 417 5.69 -6.72 -3.98
N TRP A 418 5.97 -7.99 -4.17
CA TRP A 418 5.32 -8.79 -5.20
C TRP A 418 5.13 -10.24 -4.77
N VAL A 419 4.22 -10.89 -5.44
CA VAL A 419 3.90 -12.31 -5.33
C VAL A 419 4.01 -12.91 -6.72
N ASP A 420 4.84 -13.92 -6.86
CA ASP A 420 4.95 -14.71 -8.09
C ASP A 420 4.49 -16.15 -7.82
N PRO A 421 3.23 -16.50 -8.16
CA PRO A 421 2.69 -17.83 -7.90
C PRO A 421 3.39 -18.93 -8.68
N LYS A 422 3.97 -18.62 -9.86
CA LYS A 422 4.66 -19.61 -10.70
C LYS A 422 5.99 -20.01 -10.09
N GLU A 423 6.68 -19.05 -9.50
CA GLU A 423 7.97 -19.26 -8.83
C GLU A 423 7.82 -19.60 -7.34
N GLU A 424 6.57 -19.66 -6.81
CA GLU A 424 6.28 -19.82 -5.38
C GLU A 424 7.05 -18.82 -4.52
N LEU A 425 7.14 -17.55 -4.99
CA LEU A 425 8.00 -16.51 -4.46
C LEU A 425 7.23 -15.30 -3.99
N VAL A 426 7.64 -14.74 -2.86
CA VAL A 426 7.25 -13.40 -2.39
C VAL A 426 8.50 -12.62 -2.02
N ALA A 427 8.48 -11.32 -2.31
CA ALA A 427 9.55 -10.43 -1.89
C ALA A 427 8.99 -9.08 -1.45
N VAL A 428 9.69 -8.45 -0.51
CA VAL A 428 9.34 -7.16 0.09
C VAL A 428 10.61 -6.32 0.22
N ALA A 429 10.53 -5.04 -0.15
CA ALA A 429 11.57 -4.07 0.17
C ALA A 429 10.95 -2.83 0.81
N MET A 430 11.52 -2.39 1.93
CA MET A 430 11.07 -1.23 2.71
C MET A 430 12.16 -0.18 2.81
N THR A 431 11.85 1.04 2.37
CA THR A 431 12.65 2.26 2.56
C THR A 431 11.73 3.44 2.79
N GLN A 432 12.25 4.64 3.06
CA GLN A 432 11.45 5.83 3.36
C GLN A 432 11.93 7.05 2.56
N LEU A 433 11.91 6.94 1.23
CA LEU A 433 12.22 8.05 0.32
C LEU A 433 11.06 8.31 -0.65
N MET A 434 10.38 9.44 -0.49
CA MET A 434 9.35 9.93 -1.41
C MET A 434 9.97 10.47 -2.70
N ALA A 435 9.26 10.34 -3.83
CA ALA A 435 9.70 10.84 -5.14
C ALA A 435 11.08 10.34 -5.60
N SER A 436 11.46 9.12 -5.21
CA SER A 436 12.75 8.53 -5.55
C SER A 436 12.92 8.38 -7.07
N PRO A 437 13.98 8.93 -7.67
CA PRO A 437 14.30 8.72 -9.09
C PRO A 437 15.13 7.44 -9.32
N TRP A 438 15.51 6.74 -8.25
CA TRP A 438 16.44 5.62 -8.32
C TRP A 438 15.71 4.34 -8.75
N PRO A 439 16.32 3.50 -9.61
CA PRO A 439 15.73 2.25 -10.09
C PRO A 439 15.84 1.09 -9.07
N LEU A 440 15.71 1.39 -7.77
CA LEU A 440 15.84 0.45 -6.68
C LEU A 440 14.93 -0.77 -6.84
N ARG A 441 13.68 -0.53 -7.24
CA ARG A 441 12.68 -1.60 -7.41
C ARG A 441 13.09 -2.58 -8.50
N THR A 442 13.45 -2.06 -9.67
CA THR A 442 13.88 -2.87 -10.83
C THR A 442 15.15 -3.64 -10.53
N GLU A 443 16.14 -2.98 -9.90
CA GLU A 443 17.39 -3.67 -9.52
C GLU A 443 17.13 -4.77 -8.48
N PHE A 444 16.31 -4.51 -7.47
CA PHE A 444 15.96 -5.54 -6.48
C PHE A 444 15.24 -6.72 -7.14
N THR A 445 14.26 -6.46 -8.02
CA THR A 445 13.57 -7.51 -8.76
C THR A 445 14.55 -8.38 -9.56
N THR A 446 15.45 -7.76 -10.33
CA THR A 446 16.49 -8.48 -11.09
C THR A 446 17.37 -9.34 -10.18
N LEU A 447 17.80 -8.80 -9.04
CA LEU A 447 18.67 -9.51 -8.08
C LEU A 447 17.95 -10.67 -7.39
N VAL A 448 16.65 -10.61 -7.20
CA VAL A 448 15.86 -11.72 -6.67
C VAL A 448 15.75 -12.85 -7.68
N TYR A 449 15.31 -12.55 -8.90
CA TYR A 449 15.10 -13.59 -9.91
C TYR A 449 16.40 -14.25 -10.40
N GLN A 450 17.53 -13.52 -10.42
CA GLN A 450 18.81 -14.13 -10.79
C GLN A 450 19.31 -15.18 -9.78
N ALA A 451 18.75 -15.20 -8.57
CA ALA A 451 19.10 -16.17 -7.54
C ALA A 451 18.30 -17.48 -7.62
N ILE A 452 17.29 -17.57 -8.46
CA ILE A 452 16.57 -18.83 -8.74
C ILE A 452 17.50 -19.78 -9.47
N ASP A 453 17.59 -21.05 -9.01
CA ASP A 453 18.60 -22.02 -9.44
C ASP A 453 18.02 -23.42 -9.77
N ASP A 454 16.69 -23.57 -9.80
CA ASP A 454 15.97 -24.82 -10.15
C ASP A 454 15.15 -24.70 -11.43
#